data_c7e46a7f5b562915fd95fca5ff101ac6
#
_entry.id   c7e46a7f5b562915fd95fca5ff101ac6
#
_cell.length_a   1.000
_cell.length_b   1.000
_cell.length_c   1.000
_cell.angle_alpha   90.00
_cell.angle_beta   90.00
_cell.angle_gamma   90.00
#
_symmetry.space_group_name_H-M   'P 1'
#
loop_
_entity.id
_entity.type
_entity.pdbx_description
1 polymer ?
#
loop_
_entity_poly.entity_id
_entity_poly.type
_entity_poly.pdbx_seq_one_letter_code
_entity_poly.pdbx_strand_id
1 'polypeptide(L)'
;MALAACGGGGVSDPPLSGAQALAFAYFQKCVNPIFVTPLQVAVGGTTTTKTCAAAACHASATGAGGAFRIIATAQPVDLSSAANTPAVIRTSDLYKNFTSALGETVIASPSQSLLLNKPLVRNVFHGGGVVFASTSDSNVRLIEYWIANPVPQGQDEFSTAIYSTMFSPAFNPSSPNSSTCNSF
;
A
#
# COMPACT_ATOMS: atom_id res chain seq x y z
N MET A 1 18.64 8.32 -51.08
CA MET A 1 18.21 8.83 -49.76
C MET A 1 18.18 7.66 -48.78
N ALA A 2 19.15 7.63 -47.88
CA ALA A 2 19.23 6.59 -46.84
C ALA A 2 18.63 7.15 -45.55
N LEU A 3 17.56 6.53 -45.05
CA LEU A 3 17.02 6.82 -43.71
C LEU A 3 17.92 6.19 -42.67
N ALA A 4 18.56 7.00 -41.84
CA ALA A 4 19.25 6.57 -40.66
C ALA A 4 18.21 6.20 -39.58
N ALA A 5 18.17 4.91 -39.22
CA ALA A 5 17.41 4.43 -38.08
C ALA A 5 18.09 4.93 -36.79
N CYS A 6 17.40 5.76 -36.00
CA CYS A 6 17.80 6.06 -34.64
C CYS A 6 17.73 4.77 -33.81
N GLY A 7 18.89 4.20 -33.51
CA GLY A 7 19.01 3.10 -32.53
C GLY A 7 18.65 3.63 -31.16
N GLY A 8 17.51 3.16 -30.63
CA GLY A 8 17.12 3.40 -29.24
C GLY A 8 18.10 2.69 -28.32
N GLY A 9 19.10 3.42 -27.83
CA GLY A 9 19.87 2.99 -26.68
C GLY A 9 18.94 2.92 -25.49
N GLY A 10 18.75 1.74 -24.93
CA GLY A 10 18.05 1.56 -23.66
C GLY A 10 18.81 2.37 -22.60
N VAL A 11 18.27 3.53 -22.24
CA VAL A 11 18.66 4.24 -21.01
C VAL A 11 18.16 3.36 -19.87
N SER A 12 19.07 2.61 -19.27
CA SER A 12 18.81 2.09 -17.93
C SER A 12 18.62 3.32 -17.06
N ASP A 13 17.41 3.54 -16.54
CA ASP A 13 17.22 4.51 -15.49
C ASP A 13 18.27 4.23 -14.40
N PRO A 14 19.11 5.20 -14.02
CA PRO A 14 20.00 5.00 -12.89
C PRO A 14 19.13 4.60 -11.70
N PRO A 15 19.55 3.61 -10.88
CA PRO A 15 18.83 3.30 -9.66
C PRO A 15 18.68 4.63 -8.92
N LEU A 16 17.44 4.98 -8.55
CA LEU A 16 17.16 6.20 -7.80
C LEU A 16 17.85 6.05 -6.43
N SER A 17 19.14 6.36 -6.40
CA SER A 17 19.93 6.40 -5.19
C SER A 17 19.36 7.50 -4.32
N GLY A 18 18.49 7.12 -3.38
CA GLY A 18 17.87 8.04 -2.45
C GLY A 18 16.34 8.08 -2.42
N ALA A 19 15.63 7.34 -3.28
CA ALA A 19 14.19 7.20 -3.11
C ALA A 19 13.91 6.45 -1.81
N GLN A 20 13.19 7.08 -0.88
CA GLN A 20 12.69 6.38 0.30
C GLN A 20 11.62 5.37 -0.12
N ALA A 21 11.60 4.21 0.54
CA ALA A 21 10.57 3.20 0.36
C ALA A 21 9.68 3.11 1.60
N LEU A 22 8.48 2.54 1.45
CA LEU A 22 7.63 2.18 2.57
C LEU A 22 7.81 0.69 2.90
N ALA A 23 7.63 0.31 4.16
CA ALA A 23 7.85 -1.05 4.64
C ALA A 23 6.80 -2.02 4.09
N PHE A 24 7.23 -3.03 3.30
CA PHE A 24 6.34 -4.06 2.77
C PHE A 24 5.77 -4.96 3.87
N ALA A 25 6.56 -5.32 4.89
CA ALA A 25 6.08 -6.14 6.01
C ALA A 25 4.92 -5.46 6.75
N TYR A 26 5.00 -4.15 6.97
CA TYR A 26 3.92 -3.41 7.61
C TYR A 26 2.69 -3.31 6.70
N PHE A 27 2.88 -3.04 5.41
CA PHE A 27 1.79 -3.06 4.46
C PHE A 27 1.06 -4.39 4.48
N GLN A 28 1.79 -5.49 4.34
CA GLN A 28 1.22 -6.83 4.32
C GLN A 28 0.36 -7.13 5.56
N LYS A 29 0.88 -6.80 6.75
CA LYS A 29 0.25 -7.16 8.01
C LYS A 29 -0.82 -6.18 8.46
N CYS A 30 -0.64 -4.88 8.21
CA CYS A 30 -1.41 -3.83 8.86
C CYS A 30 -2.29 -3.04 7.89
N VAL A 31 -1.85 -2.82 6.65
CA VAL A 31 -2.54 -1.97 5.69
C VAL A 31 -3.40 -2.77 4.71
N ASN A 32 -2.84 -3.79 4.06
CA ASN A 32 -3.59 -4.58 3.08
C ASN A 32 -4.89 -5.20 3.64
N PRO A 33 -4.95 -5.70 4.89
CA PRO A 33 -6.19 -6.21 5.47
C PRO A 33 -7.34 -5.19 5.47
N ILE A 34 -7.05 -3.89 5.61
CA ILE A 34 -8.06 -2.83 5.59
C ILE A 34 -8.81 -2.81 4.25
N PHE A 35 -8.10 -3.07 3.14
CA PHE A 35 -8.68 -3.01 1.80
C PHE A 35 -9.59 -4.18 1.46
N VAL A 36 -9.42 -5.31 2.12
CA VAL A 36 -10.17 -6.54 1.89
C VAL A 36 -11.19 -6.85 2.98
N THR A 37 -11.16 -6.12 4.09
CA THR A 37 -12.14 -6.25 5.16
C THR A 37 -13.39 -5.43 4.87
N PRO A 38 -14.61 -5.92 5.22
CA PRO A 38 -15.84 -5.15 5.10
C PRO A 38 -15.82 -3.86 5.94
N LEU A 39 -16.07 -2.73 5.32
CA LEU A 39 -16.13 -1.40 5.91
C LEU A 39 -17.52 -0.79 5.72
N GLN A 40 -17.93 0.10 6.64
CA GLN A 40 -19.13 0.89 6.49
C GLN A 40 -18.85 2.07 5.55
N VAL A 41 -19.59 2.16 4.47
CA VAL A 41 -19.41 3.20 3.45
C VAL A 41 -20.67 4.04 3.34
N ALA A 42 -20.56 5.35 3.53
CA ALA A 42 -21.68 6.28 3.42
C ALA A 42 -21.68 6.98 2.05
N VAL A 43 -22.77 6.80 1.30
CA VAL A 43 -23.02 7.44 0.01
C VAL A 43 -24.42 8.03 0.00
N GLY A 44 -24.55 9.33 -0.25
CA GLY A 44 -25.85 10.00 -0.38
C GLY A 44 -26.77 9.82 0.82
N GLY A 45 -26.24 9.76 2.03
CA GLY A 45 -27.00 9.54 3.26
C GLY A 45 -27.35 8.06 3.55
N THR A 46 -26.96 7.12 2.68
CA THR A 46 -27.17 5.68 2.90
C THR A 46 -25.83 5.03 3.26
N THR A 47 -25.83 4.20 4.30
CA THR A 47 -24.66 3.41 4.70
C THR A 47 -24.80 1.98 4.21
N THR A 48 -23.74 1.48 3.58
CA THR A 48 -23.65 0.10 3.08
C THR A 48 -22.33 -0.54 3.50
N THR A 49 -22.31 -1.86 3.62
CA THR A 49 -21.08 -2.59 3.93
C THR A 49 -20.39 -3.03 2.63
N LYS A 50 -19.15 -2.61 2.41
CA LYS A 50 -18.34 -2.95 1.22
C LYS A 50 -16.86 -3.09 1.58
N THR A 51 -16.09 -3.75 0.73
CA THR A 51 -14.62 -3.72 0.80
C THR A 51 -14.06 -2.75 -0.23
N CYS A 52 -12.88 -2.21 -0.01
CA CYS A 52 -12.18 -1.44 -1.05
C CYS A 52 -11.95 -2.30 -2.30
N ALA A 53 -11.68 -3.59 -2.12
CA ALA A 53 -11.45 -4.55 -3.19
C ALA A 53 -12.74 -5.04 -3.91
N ALA A 54 -13.92 -4.47 -3.62
CA ALA A 54 -15.17 -4.86 -4.28
C ALA A 54 -15.16 -4.53 -5.79
N ALA A 55 -15.93 -5.30 -6.57
CA ALA A 55 -15.99 -5.22 -8.03
C ALA A 55 -16.34 -3.81 -8.56
N ALA A 56 -17.25 -3.10 -7.90
CA ALA A 56 -17.61 -1.72 -8.26
C ALA A 56 -16.67 -0.65 -7.68
N CYS A 57 -15.66 -1.04 -6.89
CA CYS A 57 -14.71 -0.15 -6.23
C CYS A 57 -13.31 -0.34 -6.86
N HIS A 58 -12.39 -0.98 -6.15
CA HIS A 58 -10.99 -1.09 -6.56
C HIS A 58 -10.56 -2.54 -6.90
N ALA A 59 -11.48 -3.45 -7.19
CA ALA A 59 -11.10 -4.79 -7.66
C ALA A 59 -10.18 -4.71 -8.87
N SER A 60 -9.10 -5.50 -8.89
CA SER A 60 -8.07 -5.47 -9.94
C SER A 60 -8.62 -5.72 -11.34
N ALA A 61 -9.61 -6.62 -11.47
CA ALA A 61 -10.16 -7.02 -12.77
C ALA A 61 -11.37 -6.16 -13.20
N THR A 62 -12.23 -5.75 -12.28
CA THR A 62 -13.56 -5.18 -12.60
C THR A 62 -13.85 -3.85 -11.92
N GLY A 63 -12.93 -3.35 -11.11
CA GLY A 63 -13.14 -2.12 -10.35
C GLY A 63 -13.22 -0.88 -11.25
N ALA A 64 -14.04 0.09 -10.85
CA ALA A 64 -14.17 1.40 -11.51
C ALA A 64 -13.37 2.52 -10.82
N GLY A 65 -12.69 2.22 -9.72
CA GLY A 65 -12.07 3.17 -8.79
C GLY A 65 -10.72 3.77 -9.21
N GLY A 66 -10.47 3.98 -10.50
CA GLY A 66 -9.25 4.66 -10.97
C GLY A 66 -8.00 3.76 -10.96
N ALA A 67 -6.82 4.34 -10.71
CA ALA A 67 -5.53 3.64 -10.78
C ALA A 67 -5.29 2.70 -9.58
N PHE A 68 -5.85 3.02 -8.41
CA PHE A 68 -5.77 2.13 -7.24
C PHE A 68 -6.50 0.80 -7.51
N ARG A 69 -5.78 -0.30 -7.45
CA ARG A 69 -6.31 -1.65 -7.76
C ARG A 69 -5.88 -2.65 -6.70
N ILE A 70 -6.83 -3.49 -6.28
CA ILE A 70 -6.62 -4.49 -5.21
C ILE A 70 -7.04 -5.87 -5.70
N ILE A 71 -6.14 -6.82 -5.56
CA ILE A 71 -6.40 -8.25 -5.72
C ILE A 71 -6.89 -8.76 -4.38
N ALA A 72 -8.20 -8.99 -4.27
CA ALA A 72 -8.83 -9.37 -3.00
C ALA A 72 -8.35 -10.73 -2.47
N THR A 73 -7.92 -11.62 -3.36
CA THR A 73 -7.46 -12.97 -3.05
C THR A 73 -5.96 -13.07 -2.79
N ALA A 74 -5.24 -11.94 -2.82
CA ALA A 74 -3.81 -11.90 -2.58
C ALA A 74 -3.46 -12.49 -1.20
N GLN A 75 -2.58 -13.49 -1.19
CA GLN A 75 -2.17 -14.18 0.02
C GLN A 75 -0.93 -13.51 0.63
N PRO A 76 -0.81 -13.49 1.96
CA PRO A 76 0.41 -13.07 2.63
C PRO A 76 1.62 -13.88 2.17
N VAL A 77 2.75 -13.20 2.02
CA VAL A 77 4.02 -13.84 1.67
C VAL A 77 4.79 -14.18 2.94
N ASP A 78 5.31 -15.39 3.04
CA ASP A 78 6.18 -15.80 4.13
C ASP A 78 7.56 -15.13 3.99
N LEU A 79 7.78 -14.08 4.78
CA LEU A 79 9.03 -13.31 4.78
C LEU A 79 10.19 -14.02 5.50
N SER A 80 9.96 -15.17 6.14
CA SER A 80 11.00 -16.00 6.76
C SER A 80 11.59 -17.02 5.80
N SER A 81 10.90 -17.32 4.72
CA SER A 81 11.33 -18.33 3.75
C SER A 81 12.47 -17.82 2.86
N ALA A 82 13.58 -18.53 2.85
CA ALA A 82 14.70 -18.23 1.97
C ALA A 82 14.35 -18.33 0.46
N ALA A 83 13.28 -19.07 0.12
CA ALA A 83 12.78 -19.15 -1.26
C ALA A 83 12.09 -17.84 -1.70
N ASN A 84 11.57 -17.06 -0.77
CA ASN A 84 10.90 -15.79 -1.03
C ASN A 84 11.91 -14.63 -1.06
N THR A 85 12.79 -14.66 -2.05
CA THR A 85 13.73 -13.55 -2.28
C THR A 85 12.97 -12.26 -2.65
N PRO A 86 13.56 -11.07 -2.50
CA PRO A 86 12.95 -9.81 -2.94
C PRO A 86 12.41 -9.87 -4.39
N ALA A 87 13.15 -10.51 -5.30
CA ALA A 87 12.72 -10.67 -6.69
C ALA A 87 11.45 -11.53 -6.81
N VAL A 88 11.35 -12.61 -6.04
CA VAL A 88 10.15 -13.48 -6.02
C VAL A 88 8.97 -12.74 -5.40
N ILE A 89 9.18 -12.06 -4.26
CA ILE A 89 8.12 -11.32 -3.59
C ILE A 89 7.52 -10.24 -4.52
N ARG A 90 8.35 -9.52 -5.28
CA ARG A 90 7.92 -8.49 -6.22
C ARG A 90 7.02 -9.01 -7.35
N THR A 91 6.95 -10.32 -7.58
CA THR A 91 6.01 -10.92 -8.54
C THR A 91 4.67 -11.33 -7.91
N SER A 92 4.54 -11.31 -6.58
CA SER A 92 3.35 -11.76 -5.88
C SER A 92 2.17 -10.80 -6.06
N ASP A 93 0.96 -11.34 -5.91
CA ASP A 93 -0.26 -10.52 -5.97
C ASP A 93 -0.34 -9.52 -4.82
N LEU A 94 0.19 -9.88 -3.64
CA LEU A 94 0.25 -8.95 -2.52
C LEU A 94 1.20 -7.79 -2.79
N TYR A 95 2.30 -8.04 -3.50
CA TYR A 95 3.20 -6.96 -3.89
C TYR A 95 2.58 -6.05 -4.95
N LYS A 96 1.72 -6.57 -5.84
CA LYS A 96 0.91 -5.74 -6.76
C LYS A 96 -0.04 -4.82 -5.98
N ASN A 97 -0.68 -5.32 -4.90
CA ASN A 97 -1.48 -4.48 -4.01
C ASN A 97 -0.62 -3.39 -3.35
N PHE A 98 0.57 -3.74 -2.90
CA PHE A 98 1.52 -2.80 -2.31
C PHE A 98 1.91 -1.68 -3.29
N THR A 99 2.32 -2.01 -4.50
CA THR A 99 2.68 -1.01 -5.51
C THR A 99 1.50 -0.15 -5.95
N SER A 100 0.30 -0.74 -6.01
CA SER A 100 -0.93 0.00 -6.27
C SER A 100 -1.24 1.02 -5.17
N ALA A 101 -1.07 0.64 -3.90
CA ALA A 101 -1.23 1.57 -2.78
C ALA A 101 -0.15 2.66 -2.77
N LEU A 102 1.11 2.31 -3.09
CA LEU A 102 2.20 3.28 -3.22
C LEU A 102 1.88 4.36 -4.26
N GLY A 103 1.26 4.00 -5.38
CA GLY A 103 0.86 4.95 -6.42
C GLY A 103 -0.11 6.03 -5.96
N GLU A 104 -0.79 5.84 -4.83
CA GLU A 104 -1.72 6.79 -4.22
C GLU A 104 -1.15 7.47 -2.96
N THR A 105 0.17 7.31 -2.71
CA THR A 105 0.85 7.90 -1.54
C THR A 105 1.89 8.94 -1.92
N VAL A 106 2.06 9.92 -1.04
CA VAL A 106 3.24 10.80 -1.00
C VAL A 106 4.04 10.38 0.22
N ILE A 107 5.18 9.75 0.02
CA ILE A 107 6.01 9.17 1.09
C ILE A 107 6.37 10.24 2.12
N ALA A 108 6.30 9.92 3.40
CA ALA A 108 6.47 10.81 4.55
C ALA A 108 5.43 11.96 4.64
N SER A 109 4.40 11.97 3.77
CA SER A 109 3.39 13.03 3.74
C SER A 109 1.96 12.46 3.69
N PRO A 110 1.44 11.90 4.79
CA PRO A 110 0.09 11.31 4.82
C PRO A 110 -1.00 12.28 4.38
N SER A 111 -0.92 13.55 4.80
CA SER A 111 -1.92 14.57 4.46
C SER A 111 -1.99 14.91 2.97
N GLN A 112 -0.98 14.58 2.19
CA GLN A 112 -0.94 14.78 0.74
C GLN A 112 -1.30 13.50 -0.03
N SER A 113 -1.46 12.37 0.64
CA SER A 113 -1.67 11.07 0.04
C SER A 113 -3.15 10.85 -0.31
N LEU A 114 -3.43 10.53 -1.57
CA LEU A 114 -4.78 10.23 -2.05
C LEU A 114 -5.35 8.96 -1.42
N LEU A 115 -4.48 8.03 -1.01
CA LEU A 115 -4.85 6.82 -0.28
C LEU A 115 -5.65 7.12 1.00
N LEU A 116 -5.43 8.29 1.61
CA LEU A 116 -6.16 8.78 2.79
C LEU A 116 -7.22 9.83 2.44
N ASN A 117 -6.86 10.79 1.58
CA ASN A 117 -7.74 11.93 1.33
C ASN A 117 -9.03 11.53 0.60
N LYS A 118 -8.98 10.55 -0.32
CA LYS A 118 -10.16 10.06 -1.03
C LYS A 118 -11.17 9.38 -0.10
N PRO A 119 -10.82 8.32 0.67
CA PRO A 119 -11.80 7.66 1.53
C PRO A 119 -12.29 8.52 2.71
N LEU A 120 -11.56 9.58 3.09
CA LEU A 120 -11.97 10.61 4.04
C LEU A 120 -12.77 11.75 3.38
N VAL A 121 -12.84 11.79 2.04
CA VAL A 121 -13.43 12.89 1.24
C VAL A 121 -12.87 14.27 1.65
N ARG A 122 -11.54 14.33 1.87
CA ARG A 122 -10.84 15.56 2.27
C ARG A 122 -10.37 16.34 1.03
N ASN A 123 -11.12 17.37 0.67
CA ASN A 123 -10.84 18.26 -0.47
C ASN A 123 -10.70 17.51 -1.82
N VAL A 124 -11.17 16.28 -1.91
CA VAL A 124 -11.12 15.46 -3.11
C VAL A 124 -12.36 14.55 -3.17
N PHE A 125 -12.96 14.47 -4.35
CA PHE A 125 -14.10 13.59 -4.56
C PHE A 125 -13.69 12.11 -4.54
N HIS A 126 -14.50 11.30 -3.85
CA HIS A 126 -14.41 9.86 -3.86
C HIS A 126 -15.75 9.25 -4.30
N GLY A 127 -15.77 8.65 -5.50
CA GLY A 127 -16.99 8.05 -6.06
C GLY A 127 -17.61 6.95 -5.19
N GLY A 128 -16.80 6.31 -4.35
CA GLY A 128 -17.23 5.34 -3.34
C GLY A 128 -17.87 5.96 -2.08
N GLY A 129 -17.88 7.30 -1.94
CA GLY A 129 -18.38 7.98 -0.74
C GLY A 129 -17.38 8.04 0.41
N VAL A 130 -17.89 8.31 1.62
CA VAL A 130 -17.09 8.38 2.85
C VAL A 130 -16.89 6.97 3.39
N VAL A 131 -15.64 6.53 3.45
CA VAL A 131 -15.25 5.23 4.03
C VAL A 131 -14.82 5.39 5.49
N PHE A 132 -14.04 6.43 5.76
CA PHE A 132 -13.58 6.75 7.12
C PHE A 132 -14.22 8.07 7.56
N ALA A 133 -14.92 8.04 8.70
CA ALA A 133 -15.65 9.20 9.21
C ALA A 133 -14.71 10.30 9.74
N SER A 134 -13.52 9.94 10.20
CA SER A 134 -12.54 10.89 10.77
C SER A 134 -11.12 10.35 10.68
N THR A 135 -10.16 11.23 10.95
CA THR A 135 -8.74 10.86 11.07
C THR A 135 -8.43 10.08 12.34
N SER A 136 -9.35 10.00 13.29
CA SER A 136 -9.20 9.18 14.50
C SER A 136 -9.61 7.72 14.29
N ASP A 137 -10.11 7.35 13.09
CA ASP A 137 -10.38 5.96 12.73
C ASP A 137 -9.09 5.13 12.81
N SER A 138 -9.16 3.94 13.42
CA SER A 138 -8.00 3.08 13.64
C SER A 138 -7.33 2.67 12.32
N ASN A 139 -8.11 2.46 11.25
CA ASN A 139 -7.56 2.11 9.94
C ASN A 139 -6.81 3.30 9.32
N VAL A 140 -7.34 4.52 9.49
CA VAL A 140 -6.67 5.75 9.04
C VAL A 140 -5.33 5.89 9.74
N ARG A 141 -5.28 5.71 11.06
CA ARG A 141 -4.04 5.80 11.86
C ARG A 141 -2.99 4.79 11.45
N LEU A 142 -3.39 3.57 11.10
CA LEU A 142 -2.48 2.56 10.57
C LEU A 142 -1.89 2.97 9.21
N ILE A 143 -2.73 3.46 8.29
CA ILE A 143 -2.27 3.93 6.99
C ILE A 143 -1.39 5.18 7.13
N GLU A 144 -1.79 6.14 7.97
CA GLU A 144 -0.98 7.34 8.28
C GLU A 144 0.39 6.97 8.82
N TYR A 145 0.42 6.03 9.78
CA TYR A 145 1.66 5.58 10.39
C TYR A 145 2.60 4.92 9.38
N TRP A 146 2.06 4.07 8.50
CA TRP A 146 2.83 3.46 7.42
C TRP A 146 3.46 4.50 6.49
N ILE A 147 2.69 5.48 6.05
CA ILE A 147 3.16 6.53 5.13
C ILE A 147 4.18 7.46 5.82
N ALA A 148 3.97 7.80 7.09
CA ALA A 148 4.81 8.74 7.84
C ALA A 148 6.16 8.15 8.25
N ASN A 149 6.29 6.82 8.27
CA ASN A 149 7.51 6.13 8.72
C ASN A 149 8.13 5.31 7.57
N PRO A 150 8.75 5.98 6.57
CA PRO A 150 9.45 5.28 5.51
C PRO A 150 10.67 4.54 6.06
N VAL A 151 11.14 3.52 5.32
CA VAL A 151 12.39 2.85 5.64
C VAL A 151 13.58 3.83 5.55
N PRO A 152 14.68 3.56 6.26
CA PRO A 152 15.87 4.41 6.19
C PRO A 152 16.32 4.62 4.75
N GLN A 153 16.82 5.83 4.47
CA GLN A 153 17.29 6.20 3.13
C GLN A 153 18.34 5.22 2.62
N GLY A 154 18.22 4.82 1.36
CA GLY A 154 19.15 3.88 0.72
C GLY A 154 18.82 2.40 0.98
N GLN A 155 17.74 2.12 1.71
CA GLN A 155 17.24 0.78 1.93
C GLN A 155 15.95 0.55 1.13
N ASP A 156 15.69 -0.70 0.77
CA ASP A 156 14.49 -1.09 0.05
C ASP A 156 13.31 -1.38 0.99
N GLU A 157 12.16 -1.68 0.42
CA GLU A 157 10.90 -1.96 1.11
C GLU A 157 10.92 -3.20 2.01
N PHE A 158 11.94 -4.04 1.88
CA PHE A 158 12.13 -5.26 2.70
C PHE A 158 13.04 -5.05 3.90
N SER A 159 13.52 -3.82 4.12
CA SER A 159 14.39 -3.51 5.24
C SER A 159 13.80 -3.92 6.57
N THR A 160 14.60 -4.64 7.37
CA THR A 160 14.26 -5.03 8.74
C THR A 160 14.61 -3.96 9.77
N ALA A 161 15.39 -2.94 9.39
CA ALA A 161 15.85 -1.88 10.28
C ALA A 161 14.70 -1.08 10.92
N ILE A 162 13.51 -1.08 10.27
CA ILE A 162 12.32 -0.34 10.75
C ILE A 162 11.38 -1.20 11.60
N TYR A 163 11.64 -2.49 11.78
CA TYR A 163 10.70 -3.40 12.43
C TYR A 163 10.39 -3.03 13.88
N SER A 164 11.38 -2.55 14.63
CA SER A 164 11.17 -2.10 16.01
C SER A 164 10.36 -0.79 16.12
N THR A 165 10.36 0.02 15.06
CA THR A 165 9.52 1.24 14.98
C THR A 165 8.11 0.89 14.57
N MET A 166 7.96 0.01 13.59
CA MET A 166 6.68 -0.31 12.98
C MET A 166 5.82 -1.28 13.78
N PHE A 167 6.43 -2.07 14.68
CA PHE A 167 5.74 -3.13 15.41
C PHE A 167 6.16 -3.21 16.88
N SER A 168 5.26 -3.70 17.71
CA SER A 168 5.49 -3.95 19.14
C SER A 168 4.99 -5.36 19.54
N PRO A 169 5.87 -6.27 19.97
CA PRO A 169 7.33 -6.23 19.84
C PRO A 169 7.79 -6.14 18.37
N ALA A 170 9.08 -5.92 18.13
CA ALA A 170 9.64 -5.87 16.77
C ALA A 170 9.21 -7.08 15.93
N PHE A 171 8.90 -6.85 14.65
CA PHE A 171 8.38 -7.89 13.78
C PHE A 171 9.38 -9.04 13.60
N ASN A 172 8.88 -10.25 13.82
CA ASN A 172 9.62 -11.48 13.56
C ASN A 172 8.94 -12.22 12.39
N PRO A 173 9.59 -12.33 11.23
CA PRO A 173 9.03 -13.03 10.07
C PRO A 173 8.66 -14.49 10.34
N SER A 174 9.40 -15.19 11.23
CA SER A 174 9.12 -16.59 11.61
C SER A 174 7.95 -16.72 12.59
N SER A 175 7.48 -15.62 13.18
CA SER A 175 6.36 -15.56 14.10
C SER A 175 5.55 -14.27 13.87
N PRO A 176 4.97 -14.10 12.68
CA PRO A 176 4.40 -12.80 12.27
C PRO A 176 3.22 -12.35 13.14
N ASN A 177 2.55 -13.30 13.83
CA ASN A 177 1.42 -12.99 14.70
C ASN A 177 1.81 -12.58 16.12
N SER A 178 3.10 -12.67 16.49
CA SER A 178 3.58 -12.25 17.82
C SER A 178 3.70 -10.72 17.97
N SER A 179 3.64 -9.98 16.87
CA SER A 179 3.78 -8.53 16.85
C SER A 179 2.44 -7.84 16.55
N THR A 180 2.21 -6.68 17.15
CA THR A 180 1.10 -5.78 16.81
C THR A 180 1.61 -4.60 15.98
N CYS A 181 0.72 -4.05 15.15
CA CYS A 181 1.03 -2.88 14.34
C CYS A 181 1.04 -1.62 15.23
N ASN A 182 2.11 -0.86 15.21
CA ASN A 182 2.12 0.45 15.84
C ASN A 182 1.29 1.43 15.02
N SER A 183 0.70 2.45 15.66
CA SER A 183 -0.09 3.50 15.02
C SER A 183 0.06 4.79 15.82
N PHE A 184 -0.42 5.90 15.26
CA PHE A 184 -0.52 7.17 15.98
C PHE A 184 -1.57 7.13 17.08
#